data_10b844475367a12d23a9886bb36f7fce
#
_entry.id   10b844475367a12d23a9886bb36f7fce
#
_cell.length_a   1.000
_cell.length_b   1.000
_cell.length_c   1.000
_cell.angle_alpha   90.00
_cell.angle_beta   90.00
_cell.angle_gamma   90.00
#
_symmetry.space_group_name_H-M   'P 1'
#
loop_
_entity.id
_entity.type
_entity.pdbx_description
1 polymer ?
#
loop_
_entity_poly.entity_id
_entity_poly.type
_entity_poly.pdbx_seq_one_letter_code
_entity_poly.pdbx_strand_id
1 'polypeptide(L)'
;MTKDEKIAKLGKEITDRATVLLGKDKITPDAPEYLGINSALKFTAVKYDEKMADDILDIALTMKKRVPLTIEQLAKKNPQFDRAYLEKALQALSESGLVEFHWENLDGKNPNHEKRWVLDMFVPGSAEIMMINPEQPDMFPETADFFERMAY
;
A
#
# COMPACT_ATOMS: atom_id res chain seq x y z
N MET A 1 16.05 -9.91 -2.89
CA MET A 1 15.00 -9.92 -1.84
C MET A 1 13.82 -10.74 -2.32
N THR A 2 13.36 -11.69 -1.53
CA THR A 2 12.19 -12.51 -1.86
C THR A 2 10.90 -11.70 -1.73
N LYS A 3 9.80 -12.22 -2.28
CA LYS A 3 8.48 -11.60 -2.15
C LYS A 3 8.09 -11.48 -0.67
N ASP A 4 8.31 -12.52 0.12
CA ASP A 4 8.00 -12.51 1.55
C ASP A 4 8.80 -11.44 2.31
N GLU A 5 10.07 -11.29 1.98
CA GLU A 5 10.93 -10.27 2.56
C GLU A 5 10.46 -8.86 2.17
N LYS A 6 10.03 -8.67 0.93
CA LYS A 6 9.46 -7.39 0.46
C LYS A 6 8.17 -7.04 1.20
N ILE A 7 7.28 -8.00 1.36
CA ILE A 7 6.02 -7.81 2.10
C ILE A 7 6.31 -7.46 3.56
N ALA A 8 7.23 -8.17 4.19
CA ALA A 8 7.61 -7.89 5.58
C ALA A 8 8.23 -6.49 5.73
N LYS A 9 9.07 -6.09 4.79
CA LYS A 9 9.68 -4.76 4.78
C LYS A 9 8.64 -3.66 4.62
N LEU A 10 7.71 -3.82 3.68
CA LEU A 10 6.62 -2.86 3.50
C LEU A 10 5.71 -2.81 4.72
N GLY A 11 5.38 -3.96 5.29
CA GLY A 11 4.59 -4.07 6.51
C GLY A 11 5.21 -3.30 7.66
N LYS A 12 6.52 -3.38 7.81
CA LYS A 12 7.25 -2.62 8.83
C LYS A 12 7.17 -1.12 8.59
N GLU A 13 7.25 -0.67 7.34
CA GLU A 13 7.15 0.75 6.99
C GLU A 13 5.78 1.33 7.35
N ILE A 14 4.70 0.60 7.10
CA ILE A 14 3.34 1.07 7.33
C ILE A 14 2.81 0.79 8.75
N THR A 15 3.61 0.13 9.60
CA THR A 15 3.23 -0.20 10.97
C THR A 15 3.16 1.06 11.84
N ASP A 16 2.17 1.12 12.73
CA ASP A 16 2.05 2.17 13.74
C ASP A 16 3.20 2.07 14.76
N ARG A 17 3.68 3.23 15.21
CA ARG A 17 4.72 3.34 16.24
C ARG A 17 4.33 2.64 17.53
N ALA A 18 3.06 2.68 17.91
CA ALA A 18 2.58 2.01 19.13
C ALA A 18 2.85 0.50 19.07
N THR A 19 2.67 -0.11 17.90
CA THR A 19 2.95 -1.52 17.68
C THR A 19 4.44 -1.84 17.83
N VAL A 20 5.30 -0.95 17.34
CA VAL A 20 6.76 -1.10 17.50
C VAL A 20 7.16 -1.00 18.96
N LEU A 21 6.58 -0.06 19.71
CA LEU A 21 6.86 0.11 21.14
C LEU A 21 6.44 -1.08 21.98
N LEU A 22 5.50 -1.90 21.52
CA LEU A 22 5.08 -3.13 22.17
C LEU A 22 5.99 -4.32 21.81
N GLY A 23 7.13 -4.07 21.15
CA GLY A 23 8.09 -5.10 20.79
C GLY A 23 7.76 -5.88 19.53
N LYS A 24 6.78 -5.44 18.75
CA LYS A 24 6.38 -6.10 17.50
C LYS A 24 7.14 -5.48 16.32
N ASP A 25 8.46 -5.53 16.37
CA ASP A 25 9.35 -4.98 15.34
C ASP A 25 9.52 -5.90 14.13
N LYS A 26 9.08 -7.16 14.23
CA LYS A 26 9.14 -8.13 13.14
C LYS A 26 7.76 -8.40 12.57
N ILE A 27 7.65 -8.27 11.26
CA ILE A 27 6.43 -8.59 10.53
C ILE A 27 6.51 -10.05 10.08
N THR A 28 5.74 -10.90 10.76
CA THR A 28 5.63 -12.33 10.45
C THR A 28 4.46 -12.56 9.48
N PRO A 29 4.41 -13.71 8.78
CA PRO A 29 3.31 -13.99 7.83
C PRO A 29 1.91 -14.02 8.43
N ASP A 30 1.77 -14.11 9.76
CA ASP A 30 0.48 -14.03 10.45
C ASP A 30 0.17 -12.63 10.99
N ALA A 31 1.07 -11.65 10.83
CA ALA A 31 0.81 -10.29 11.25
C ALA A 31 -0.30 -9.64 10.40
N PRO A 32 -1.16 -8.79 10.99
CA PRO A 32 -2.22 -8.10 10.23
C PRO A 32 -1.70 -7.34 9.02
N GLU A 33 -0.57 -6.64 9.16
CA GLU A 33 0.06 -5.87 8.08
C GLU A 33 0.48 -6.78 6.93
N TYR A 34 1.08 -7.93 7.23
CA TYR A 34 1.48 -8.90 6.21
C TYR A 34 0.26 -9.45 5.47
N LEU A 35 -0.76 -9.86 6.22
CA LEU A 35 -1.99 -10.40 5.64
C LEU A 35 -2.70 -9.36 4.76
N GLY A 36 -2.74 -8.11 5.21
CA GLY A 36 -3.34 -7.02 4.45
C GLY A 36 -2.61 -6.74 3.14
N ILE A 37 -1.29 -6.66 3.17
CA ILE A 37 -0.48 -6.46 1.97
C ILE A 37 -0.65 -7.65 1.03
N ASN A 38 -0.58 -8.87 1.53
CA ASN A 38 -0.75 -10.07 0.72
C ASN A 38 -2.14 -10.12 0.06
N SER A 39 -3.18 -9.72 0.78
CA SER A 39 -4.54 -9.60 0.24
C SER A 39 -4.62 -8.56 -0.89
N ALA A 40 -3.98 -7.41 -0.70
CA ALA A 40 -3.90 -6.37 -1.73
C ALA A 40 -3.19 -6.86 -3.00
N LEU A 41 -2.12 -7.63 -2.84
CA LEU A 41 -1.39 -8.21 -3.96
C LEU A 41 -2.22 -9.26 -4.70
N LYS A 42 -2.95 -10.11 -3.98
CA LYS A 42 -3.86 -11.10 -4.59
C LYS A 42 -4.99 -10.41 -5.36
N PHE A 43 -5.57 -9.38 -4.78
CA PHE A 43 -6.59 -8.57 -5.46
C PHE A 43 -6.06 -8.00 -6.78
N THR A 44 -4.87 -7.44 -6.75
CA THR A 44 -4.22 -6.85 -7.92
C THR A 44 -3.90 -7.92 -8.98
N ALA A 45 -3.43 -9.09 -8.56
CA ALA A 45 -3.11 -10.18 -9.48
C ALA A 45 -4.36 -10.68 -10.21
N VAL A 46 -5.51 -10.70 -9.55
CA VAL A 46 -6.78 -11.09 -10.16
C VAL A 46 -7.31 -10.00 -11.11
N LYS A 47 -7.26 -8.75 -10.67
CA LYS A 47 -7.78 -7.61 -11.45
C LYS A 47 -6.93 -7.27 -12.66
N TYR A 48 -5.62 -7.41 -12.55
CA TYR A 48 -4.63 -7.14 -13.60
C TYR A 48 -3.88 -8.41 -13.97
N ASP A 49 -2.71 -8.65 -13.36
CA ASP A 49 -1.91 -9.85 -13.52
C ASP A 49 -0.85 -9.95 -12.39
N GLU A 50 -0.14 -11.07 -12.34
CA GLU A 50 0.93 -11.28 -11.34
C GLU A 50 2.06 -10.27 -11.48
N LYS A 51 2.40 -9.88 -12.71
CA LYS A 51 3.46 -8.89 -12.96
C LYS A 51 3.08 -7.56 -12.33
N MET A 52 1.84 -7.12 -12.48
CA MET A 52 1.38 -5.88 -11.86
C MET A 52 1.44 -5.96 -10.33
N ALA A 53 1.07 -7.10 -9.75
CA ALA A 53 1.16 -7.31 -8.30
C ALA A 53 2.61 -7.19 -7.83
N ASP A 54 3.56 -7.80 -8.52
CA ASP A 54 4.97 -7.70 -8.18
C ASP A 54 5.50 -6.27 -8.34
N ASP A 55 5.11 -5.58 -9.40
CA ASP A 55 5.56 -4.23 -9.69
C ASP A 55 5.00 -3.20 -8.70
N ILE A 56 3.74 -3.31 -8.28
CA ILE A 56 3.19 -2.39 -7.27
C ILE A 56 3.87 -2.56 -5.92
N LEU A 57 4.28 -3.78 -5.58
CA LEU A 57 5.05 -4.02 -4.36
C LEU A 57 6.39 -3.31 -4.42
N ASP A 58 7.11 -3.42 -5.54
CA ASP A 58 8.39 -2.74 -5.73
C ASP A 58 8.24 -1.21 -5.68
N ILE A 59 7.18 -0.66 -6.28
CA ILE A 59 6.91 0.78 -6.25
C ILE A 59 6.62 1.23 -4.80
N ALA A 60 5.76 0.51 -4.09
CA ALA A 60 5.41 0.83 -2.71
C ALA A 60 6.66 0.85 -1.80
N LEU A 61 7.62 -0.04 -2.04
CA LEU A 61 8.87 -0.09 -1.28
C LEU A 61 9.76 1.13 -1.47
N THR A 62 9.55 1.93 -2.52
CA THR A 62 10.27 3.19 -2.73
C THR A 62 9.60 4.38 -2.03
N MET A 63 8.42 4.17 -1.46
CA MET A 63 7.65 5.20 -0.78
C MET A 63 7.83 5.11 0.73
N LYS A 64 7.66 6.24 1.41
CA LYS A 64 7.63 6.29 2.87
C LYS A 64 6.22 6.66 3.32
N LYS A 65 5.76 6.08 4.42
CA LYS A 65 4.41 6.32 4.92
C LYS A 65 4.17 7.81 5.14
N ARG A 66 3.01 8.29 4.70
CA ARG A 66 2.54 9.66 4.82
C ARG A 66 3.40 10.72 4.14
N VAL A 67 4.29 10.33 3.24
CA VAL A 67 5.08 11.26 2.43
C VAL A 67 4.49 11.36 1.04
N PRO A 68 3.84 12.49 0.69
CA PRO A 68 3.25 12.68 -0.65
C PRO A 68 4.34 12.79 -1.72
N LEU A 69 4.15 12.09 -2.83
CA LEU A 69 5.08 12.14 -3.96
C LEU A 69 4.32 12.40 -5.27
N THR A 70 4.91 13.26 -6.11
CA THR A 70 4.40 13.52 -7.47
C THR A 70 4.82 12.39 -8.40
N ILE A 71 4.22 12.35 -9.59
CA ILE A 71 4.61 11.36 -10.62
C ILE A 71 6.08 11.51 -11.02
N GLU A 72 6.60 12.73 -11.10
CA GLU A 72 8.00 12.97 -11.42
C GLU A 72 8.93 12.40 -10.37
N GLN A 73 8.59 12.57 -9.10
CA GLN A 73 9.39 12.02 -7.98
C GLN A 73 9.35 10.50 -7.97
N LEU A 74 8.17 9.92 -8.20
CA LEU A 74 8.01 8.47 -8.27
C LEU A 74 8.74 7.86 -9.47
N ALA A 75 8.73 8.55 -10.62
CA ALA A 75 9.45 8.11 -11.80
C ALA A 75 10.97 8.06 -11.56
N LYS A 76 11.51 9.03 -10.83
CA LYS A 76 12.94 9.05 -10.47
C LYS A 76 13.31 7.88 -9.56
N LYS A 77 12.41 7.49 -8.67
CA LYS A 77 12.63 6.36 -7.75
C LYS A 77 12.43 5.01 -8.43
N ASN A 78 11.71 4.97 -9.55
CA ASN A 78 11.34 3.76 -10.28
C ASN A 78 11.71 3.87 -11.77
N PRO A 79 13.01 4.07 -12.11
CA PRO A 79 13.43 4.34 -13.48
C PRO A 79 13.26 3.14 -14.42
N GLN A 80 13.03 1.95 -13.88
CA GLN A 80 12.81 0.73 -14.68
C GLN A 80 11.45 0.72 -15.40
N PHE A 81 10.52 1.57 -14.99
CA PHE A 81 9.17 1.64 -15.59
C PHE A 81 9.04 2.88 -16.46
N ASP A 82 8.35 2.75 -17.61
CA ASP A 82 7.97 3.92 -18.39
C ASP A 82 6.84 4.69 -17.68
N ARG A 83 6.63 5.93 -18.10
CA ARG A 83 5.67 6.83 -17.48
C ARG A 83 4.24 6.29 -17.52
N ALA A 84 3.82 5.78 -18.67
CA ALA A 84 2.45 5.26 -18.85
C ALA A 84 2.21 4.04 -17.98
N TYR A 85 3.18 3.13 -17.90
CA TYR A 85 3.07 1.94 -17.04
C TYR A 85 3.06 2.32 -15.56
N LEU A 86 3.92 3.28 -15.17
CA LEU A 86 3.97 3.76 -13.79
C LEU A 86 2.62 4.36 -13.36
N GLU A 87 1.98 5.15 -14.22
CA GLU A 87 0.65 5.70 -13.93
C GLU A 87 -0.38 4.59 -13.75
N LYS A 88 -0.34 3.55 -14.59
CA LYS A 88 -1.22 2.39 -14.46
C LYS A 88 -0.98 1.64 -13.16
N ALA A 89 0.28 1.45 -12.80
CA ALA A 89 0.66 0.78 -11.55
C ALA A 89 0.22 1.59 -10.32
N LEU A 90 0.32 2.91 -10.35
CA LEU A 90 -0.14 3.78 -9.27
C LEU A 90 -1.67 3.73 -9.12
N GLN A 91 -2.39 3.60 -10.23
CA GLN A 91 -3.84 3.37 -10.20
C GLN A 91 -4.15 2.03 -9.53
N ALA A 92 -3.42 0.98 -9.88
CA ALA A 92 -3.57 -0.34 -9.25
C ALA A 92 -3.28 -0.28 -7.74
N LEU A 93 -2.23 0.46 -7.32
CA LEU A 93 -1.92 0.68 -5.92
C LEU A 93 -3.07 1.38 -5.18
N SER A 94 -3.68 2.38 -5.80
CA SER A 94 -4.81 3.10 -5.21
C SER A 94 -6.02 2.18 -5.03
N GLU A 95 -6.31 1.36 -6.02
CA GLU A 95 -7.39 0.38 -5.96
C GLU A 95 -7.16 -0.70 -4.90
N SER A 96 -5.90 -1.05 -4.67
CA SER A 96 -5.54 -2.06 -3.64
C SER A 96 -5.72 -1.56 -2.21
N GLY A 97 -5.80 -0.25 -2.01
CA GLY A 97 -5.91 0.38 -0.69
C GLY A 97 -4.58 0.70 -0.02
N LEU A 98 -3.45 0.36 -0.64
CA LEU A 98 -2.13 0.64 -0.06
C LEU A 98 -1.69 2.09 -0.21
N VAL A 99 -2.18 2.77 -1.24
CA VAL A 99 -1.80 4.14 -1.59
C VAL A 99 -3.05 4.96 -1.86
N GLU A 100 -3.07 6.19 -1.36
CA GLU A 100 -4.09 7.18 -1.70
C GLU A 100 -3.51 8.21 -2.66
N PHE A 101 -4.38 8.92 -3.37
CA PHE A 101 -3.96 10.08 -4.15
C PHE A 101 -4.88 11.27 -3.86
N HIS A 102 -4.35 12.47 -3.96
CA HIS A 102 -5.12 13.70 -3.75
C HIS A 102 -4.48 14.88 -4.46
N TRP A 103 -5.26 15.95 -4.61
CA TRP A 103 -4.85 17.22 -5.22
C TRP A 103 -4.99 18.39 -4.25
N GLU A 104 -5.56 18.18 -3.08
CA GLU A 104 -5.91 19.25 -2.15
C GLU A 104 -4.66 19.98 -1.64
N ASN A 105 -4.86 21.23 -1.27
CA ASN A 105 -3.84 22.08 -0.64
C ASN A 105 -4.22 22.42 0.80
N LEU A 106 -4.65 21.41 1.55
CA LEU A 106 -5.15 21.59 2.92
C LEU A 106 -4.07 22.07 3.90
N ASP A 107 -2.83 21.67 3.68
CA ASP A 107 -1.69 22.04 4.53
C ASP A 107 -0.81 23.15 3.93
N GLY A 108 -1.21 23.74 2.81
CA GLY A 108 -0.46 24.77 2.11
C GLY A 108 0.76 24.27 1.34
N LYS A 109 0.99 22.95 1.31
CA LYS A 109 2.17 22.36 0.66
C LYS A 109 1.94 21.94 -0.78
N ASN A 110 0.73 22.11 -1.29
CA ASN A 110 0.38 21.77 -2.67
C ASN A 110 -0.39 22.90 -3.35
N PRO A 111 0.22 24.10 -3.46
CA PRO A 111 -0.47 25.29 -3.98
C PRO A 111 -0.93 25.16 -5.43
N ASN A 112 -0.29 24.31 -6.22
CA ASN A 112 -0.65 24.09 -7.64
C ASN A 112 -1.64 22.94 -7.82
N HIS A 113 -2.14 22.35 -6.74
CA HIS A 113 -3.07 21.21 -6.76
C HIS A 113 -2.58 20.06 -7.65
N GLU A 114 -1.30 19.75 -7.57
CA GLU A 114 -0.71 18.62 -8.28
C GLU A 114 -1.19 17.30 -7.69
N LYS A 115 -1.43 16.32 -8.56
CA LYS A 115 -1.75 14.96 -8.10
C LYS A 115 -0.54 14.35 -7.40
N ARG A 116 -0.75 13.87 -6.19
CA ARG A 116 0.27 13.23 -5.36
C ARG A 116 -0.25 11.92 -4.81
N TRP A 117 0.64 10.96 -4.68
CA TRP A 117 0.36 9.65 -4.11
C TRP A 117 1.03 9.53 -2.75
N VAL A 118 0.32 8.91 -1.81
CA VAL A 118 0.76 8.77 -0.42
C VAL A 118 0.62 7.31 0.00
N LEU A 119 1.71 6.73 0.50
CA LEU A 119 1.66 5.42 1.13
C LEU A 119 1.00 5.58 2.50
N ASP A 120 -0.14 4.90 2.69
CA ASP A 120 -0.89 5.01 3.92
C ASP A 120 -0.28 4.15 5.04
N MET A 121 -0.47 4.60 6.28
CA MET A 121 -0.30 3.72 7.43
C MET A 121 -1.37 2.64 7.38
N PHE A 122 -1.05 1.46 7.91
CA PHE A 122 -1.99 0.35 7.91
C PHE A 122 -3.24 0.66 8.74
N VAL A 123 -3.05 1.26 9.92
CA VAL A 123 -4.14 1.69 10.80
C VAL A 123 -3.80 3.07 11.39
N PRO A 124 -4.64 4.12 11.23
CA PRO A 124 -5.77 4.20 10.29
C PRO A 124 -5.25 4.41 8.87
N GLY A 125 -5.94 3.89 7.86
CA GLY A 125 -5.54 4.12 6.47
C GLY A 125 -5.85 2.90 5.60
N SER A 126 -4.82 2.15 5.17
CA SER A 126 -4.98 1.02 4.22
C SER A 126 -6.03 0.01 4.65
N ALA A 127 -6.06 -0.35 5.94
CA ALA A 127 -7.05 -1.30 6.46
C ALA A 127 -8.47 -0.80 6.28
N GLU A 128 -8.72 0.48 6.54
CA GLU A 128 -10.04 1.10 6.37
C GLU A 128 -10.47 1.15 4.91
N ILE A 129 -9.53 1.50 4.01
CA ILE A 129 -9.79 1.52 2.57
C ILE A 129 -10.15 0.13 2.06
N MET A 130 -9.45 -0.90 2.52
CA MET A 130 -9.76 -2.29 2.17
C MET A 130 -11.15 -2.70 2.65
N MET A 131 -11.58 -2.20 3.83
CA MET A 131 -12.93 -2.47 4.34
C MET A 131 -14.04 -1.88 3.47
N ILE A 132 -13.84 -0.66 2.97
CA ILE A 132 -14.86 0.03 2.15
C ILE A 132 -14.84 -0.38 0.68
N ASN A 133 -13.81 -1.09 0.22
CA ASN A 133 -13.79 -1.65 -1.13
C ASN A 133 -14.63 -2.93 -1.13
N PRO A 134 -15.84 -2.94 -1.73
CA PRO A 134 -16.75 -4.08 -1.64
C PRO A 134 -16.23 -5.34 -2.34
N GLU A 135 -15.28 -5.21 -3.27
CA GLU A 135 -14.76 -6.35 -4.02
C GLU A 135 -13.77 -7.18 -3.20
N GLN A 136 -12.98 -6.56 -2.32
CA GLN A 136 -11.92 -7.28 -1.61
C GLN A 136 -12.42 -8.34 -0.62
N PRO A 137 -13.35 -8.04 0.30
CA PRO A 137 -13.84 -9.05 1.24
C PRO A 137 -14.52 -10.24 0.56
N ASP A 138 -15.22 -9.99 -0.54
CA ASP A 138 -15.91 -11.04 -1.30
C ASP A 138 -14.94 -11.95 -2.07
N MET A 139 -13.87 -11.38 -2.60
CA MET A 139 -12.88 -12.10 -3.39
C MET A 139 -11.84 -12.84 -2.54
N PHE A 140 -11.51 -12.30 -1.37
CA PHE A 140 -10.44 -12.82 -0.52
C PHE A 140 -10.90 -12.87 0.95
N PRO A 141 -11.36 -14.04 1.42
CA PRO A 141 -11.80 -14.21 2.81
C PRO A 141 -10.73 -13.85 3.85
N GLU A 142 -9.44 -13.93 3.51
CA GLU A 142 -8.36 -13.52 4.40
C GLU A 142 -8.46 -12.06 4.82
N THR A 143 -9.05 -11.20 3.99
CA THR A 143 -9.26 -9.78 4.32
C THR A 143 -10.17 -9.62 5.53
N ALA A 144 -11.26 -10.38 5.58
CA ALA A 144 -12.17 -10.39 6.74
C ALA A 144 -11.48 -10.97 7.98
N ASP A 145 -10.69 -12.03 7.80
CA ASP A 145 -9.98 -12.71 8.89
C ASP A 145 -8.99 -11.76 9.58
N PHE A 146 -8.19 -11.00 8.83
CA PHE A 146 -7.24 -10.10 9.47
C PHE A 146 -7.92 -8.91 10.17
N PHE A 147 -9.09 -8.47 9.71
CA PHE A 147 -9.85 -7.45 10.43
C PHE A 147 -10.34 -7.96 11.79
N GLU A 148 -10.75 -9.21 11.87
CA GLU A 148 -11.11 -9.81 13.15
C GLU A 148 -9.90 -9.83 14.09
N ARG A 149 -8.73 -10.18 13.59
CA ARG A 149 -7.49 -10.18 14.38
C ARG A 149 -7.08 -8.79 14.86
N MET A 150 -7.36 -7.75 14.08
CA MET A 150 -7.09 -6.37 14.48
C MET A 150 -8.02 -5.89 15.59
N ALA A 151 -9.24 -6.41 15.65
CA ALA A 151 -10.25 -6.00 16.63
C ALA A 151 -9.95 -6.56 18.03
N TYR A 152 -9.11 -7.55 18.13
CA TYR A 152 -8.72 -8.24 19.36
C TYR A 152 -7.20 -8.16 19.55
#